data_ded930227f91b223dc701dfa91013d03
#
_entry.id   ded930227f91b223dc701dfa91013d03
#
_cell.length_a   1.000
_cell.length_b   1.000
_cell.length_c   1.000
_cell.angle_alpha   90.00
_cell.angle_beta   90.00
_cell.angle_gamma   90.00
#
_symmetry.space_group_name_H-M   'P 1'
#
loop_
_entity.id
_entity.type
_entity.pdbx_description
1 polymer ?
#
loop_
_entity_poly.entity_id
_entity_poly.type
_entity_poly.pdbx_seq_one_letter_code
_entity_poly.pdbx_strand_id
1 'polypeptide(L)'
;MTQPVTLPDFSARPFHLIVERVMNAPPHVLFAAWTRHFDRWFAAPGSVLMDAKVNGVFFFETVHKLEEQRAAQRHSHYGRFLNLERDRLVELTWVTGKEGTKGAETVVTVELAPHGDGTHLRLTHAGFYDAESRDQHQQAWPIALEHLDQKTKDA
;
A
#
# COMPACT_ATOMS: atom_id res chain seq x y z
N MET A 1 23.92 0.20 14.85
CA MET A 1 22.67 0.29 15.62
C MET A 1 21.52 0.71 14.73
N THR A 2 20.44 -0.06 14.76
CA THR A 2 19.21 0.35 14.10
C THR A 2 18.53 1.45 14.91
N GLN A 3 18.04 2.50 14.24
CA GLN A 3 17.25 3.52 14.91
C GLN A 3 15.91 2.93 15.34
N PRO A 4 15.40 3.32 16.52
CA PRO A 4 14.08 2.84 16.94
C PRO A 4 13.00 3.34 15.99
N VAL A 5 12.02 2.47 15.74
CA VAL A 5 10.86 2.79 14.91
C VAL A 5 9.77 3.35 15.82
N THR A 6 9.30 4.56 15.48
CA THR A 6 8.16 5.15 16.18
C THR A 6 6.88 4.72 15.46
N LEU A 7 6.01 4.02 16.16
CA LEU A 7 4.73 3.56 15.61
C LEU A 7 3.68 4.65 15.80
N PRO A 8 2.77 4.82 14.81
CA PRO A 8 1.62 5.71 14.99
C PRO A 8 0.72 5.26 16.13
N ASP A 9 0.13 6.23 16.83
CA ASP A 9 -0.81 5.97 17.90
C ASP A 9 -2.24 5.95 17.34
N PHE A 10 -2.90 4.81 17.40
CA PHE A 10 -4.26 4.62 16.89
C PHE A 10 -5.34 4.73 17.97
N SER A 11 -5.01 5.12 19.18
CA SER A 11 -5.98 5.14 20.29
C SER A 11 -7.22 5.99 20.01
N ALA A 12 -7.06 7.08 19.24
CA ALA A 12 -8.17 7.93 18.82
C ALA A 12 -8.67 7.61 17.40
N ARG A 13 -8.10 6.60 16.74
CA ARG A 13 -8.40 6.23 15.36
C ARG A 13 -8.51 4.72 15.23
N PRO A 14 -9.61 4.09 15.74
CA PRO A 14 -9.71 2.64 15.83
C PRO A 14 -10.17 1.95 14.55
N PHE A 15 -10.51 2.72 13.52
CA PHE A 15 -11.06 2.16 12.28
C PHE A 15 -9.98 1.44 11.48
N HIS A 16 -10.30 0.23 11.03
CA HIS A 16 -9.38 -0.58 10.21
C HIS A 16 -10.16 -1.45 9.23
N LEU A 17 -9.43 -2.02 8.29
CA LEU A 17 -9.98 -2.98 7.32
C LEU A 17 -8.97 -4.10 7.08
N ILE A 18 -9.47 -5.22 6.61
CA ILE A 18 -8.66 -6.37 6.20
C ILE A 18 -9.18 -6.83 4.85
N VAL A 19 -8.27 -7.05 3.90
CA VAL A 19 -8.58 -7.62 2.58
C VAL A 19 -7.61 -8.77 2.32
N GLU A 20 -8.13 -9.90 1.89
CA GLU A 20 -7.32 -11.07 1.55
C GLU A 20 -7.57 -11.47 0.11
N ARG A 21 -6.53 -11.97 -0.55
CA ARG A 21 -6.62 -12.46 -1.92
C ARG A 21 -5.55 -13.49 -2.19
N VAL A 22 -5.91 -14.55 -2.91
CA VAL A 22 -4.91 -15.46 -3.48
C VAL A 22 -4.40 -14.85 -4.78
N MET A 23 -3.09 -14.61 -4.81
CA MET A 23 -2.39 -14.01 -5.94
C MET A 23 -1.72 -15.10 -6.76
N ASN A 24 -1.60 -14.89 -8.08
CA ASN A 24 -0.93 -15.84 -8.97
C ASN A 24 0.59 -15.81 -8.86
N ALA A 25 1.17 -14.64 -8.56
CA ALA A 25 2.62 -14.48 -8.46
C ALA A 25 3.15 -15.05 -7.13
N PRO A 26 4.40 -15.53 -7.12
CA PRO A 26 5.02 -16.00 -5.88
C PRO A 26 5.40 -14.84 -4.95
N PRO A 27 5.64 -15.12 -3.64
CA PRO A 27 5.89 -14.06 -2.67
C PRO A 27 7.03 -13.10 -3.02
N HIS A 28 8.12 -13.58 -3.61
CA HIS A 28 9.25 -12.69 -3.93
C HIS A 28 8.90 -11.64 -4.98
N VAL A 29 8.02 -11.96 -5.92
CA VAL A 29 7.55 -11.01 -6.94
C VAL A 29 6.67 -9.94 -6.30
N LEU A 30 5.77 -10.36 -5.41
CA LEU A 30 4.88 -9.42 -4.72
C LEU A 30 5.65 -8.53 -3.73
N PHE A 31 6.61 -9.09 -3.03
CA PHE A 31 7.47 -8.30 -2.15
C PHE A 31 8.21 -7.21 -2.94
N ALA A 32 8.75 -7.55 -4.10
CA ALA A 32 9.41 -6.58 -4.98
C ALA A 32 8.43 -5.50 -5.48
N ALA A 33 7.18 -5.88 -5.79
CA ALA A 33 6.16 -4.93 -6.22
C ALA A 33 5.86 -3.87 -5.14
N TRP A 34 5.88 -4.26 -3.88
CA TRP A 34 5.59 -3.39 -2.74
C TRP A 34 6.80 -2.59 -2.23
N THR A 35 8.03 -2.93 -2.67
CA THR A 35 9.24 -2.28 -2.17
C THR A 35 10.06 -1.58 -3.25
N ARG A 36 9.97 -2.02 -4.50
CA ARG A 36 10.82 -1.50 -5.58
C ARG A 36 10.08 -1.14 -6.86
N HIS A 37 8.86 -1.67 -7.05
CA HIS A 37 8.18 -1.57 -8.34
C HIS A 37 6.75 -1.02 -8.24
N PHE A 38 6.49 -0.08 -7.34
CA PHE A 38 5.18 0.58 -7.25
C PHE A 38 4.74 1.22 -8.56
N ASP A 39 5.68 1.70 -9.36
CA ASP A 39 5.41 2.33 -10.64
C ASP A 39 4.92 1.35 -11.72
N ARG A 40 4.98 0.06 -11.44
CA ARG A 40 4.49 -0.97 -12.37
C ARG A 40 3.03 -1.33 -12.17
N TRP A 41 2.44 -0.97 -11.03
CA TRP A 41 1.07 -1.39 -10.74
C TRP A 41 0.22 -0.35 -10.02
N PHE A 42 0.78 0.59 -9.31
CA PHE A 42 0.02 1.55 -8.49
C PHE A 42 0.38 3.00 -8.78
N ALA A 43 1.65 3.34 -8.75
CA ALA A 43 2.10 4.71 -8.87
C ALA A 43 2.27 5.13 -10.34
N ALA A 44 2.12 6.42 -10.58
CA ALA A 44 2.41 7.00 -11.90
C ALA A 44 3.89 6.79 -12.25
N PRO A 45 4.20 6.44 -13.51
CA PRO A 45 5.59 6.25 -13.92
C PRO A 45 6.45 7.48 -13.65
N GLY A 46 7.63 7.26 -13.09
CA GLY A 46 8.59 8.33 -12.79
C GLY A 46 8.31 9.13 -11.52
N SER A 47 7.21 8.83 -10.79
CA SER A 47 6.87 9.58 -9.58
C SER A 47 7.44 8.97 -8.30
N VAL A 48 7.96 7.74 -8.34
CA VAL A 48 8.34 7.00 -7.13
C VAL A 48 9.70 7.43 -6.61
N LEU A 49 9.72 7.87 -5.36
CA LEU A 49 10.92 8.05 -4.55
C LEU A 49 10.77 7.12 -3.36
N MET A 50 11.65 6.13 -3.24
CA MET A 50 11.43 5.09 -2.24
C MET A 50 12.76 4.51 -1.74
N ASP A 51 12.93 4.51 -0.43
CA ASP A 51 14.06 3.89 0.24
C ASP A 51 13.53 2.71 1.08
N ALA A 52 13.55 1.52 0.50
CA ALA A 52 12.92 0.33 1.06
C ALA A 52 13.76 -0.30 2.17
N LYS A 53 13.85 0.39 3.28
CA LYS A 53 14.48 -0.08 4.52
C LYS A 53 13.68 0.47 5.70
N VAL A 54 13.83 -0.16 6.86
CA VAL A 54 13.15 0.31 8.09
C VAL A 54 13.55 1.77 8.35
N ASN A 55 12.56 2.61 8.62
CA ASN A 55 12.67 4.07 8.70
C ASN A 55 12.96 4.78 7.37
N GLY A 56 13.09 4.05 6.27
CA GLY A 56 13.20 4.64 4.94
C GLY A 56 11.90 5.30 4.52
N VAL A 57 12.00 6.46 3.87
CA VAL A 57 10.82 7.22 3.45
C VAL A 57 10.45 6.90 2.01
N PHE A 58 9.18 7.12 1.67
CA PHE A 58 8.72 7.01 0.30
C PHE A 58 7.74 8.12 -0.06
N PHE A 59 7.70 8.41 -1.34
CA PHE A 59 6.72 9.31 -1.95
C PHE A 59 6.40 8.79 -3.35
N PHE A 60 5.14 8.82 -3.73
CA PHE A 60 4.73 8.65 -5.12
C PHE A 60 3.39 9.33 -5.35
N GLU A 61 3.03 9.47 -6.63
CA GLU A 61 1.75 10.01 -7.02
C GLU A 61 0.95 8.93 -7.77
N THR A 62 -0.36 8.95 -7.56
CA THR A 62 -1.28 8.25 -8.47
C THR A 62 -1.98 9.27 -9.34
N VAL A 63 -2.29 8.88 -10.57
CA VAL A 63 -3.02 9.73 -11.50
C VAL A 63 -4.38 9.10 -11.74
N HIS A 64 -5.43 9.82 -11.37
CA HIS A 64 -6.79 9.36 -11.54
C HIS A 64 -7.52 10.27 -12.52
N LYS A 65 -8.06 9.68 -13.60
CA LYS A 65 -8.81 10.39 -14.61
C LYS A 65 -10.27 9.99 -14.48
N LEU A 66 -11.08 10.88 -13.89
CA LEU A 66 -12.48 10.60 -13.58
C LEU A 66 -13.36 10.58 -14.84
N GLU A 67 -13.06 11.42 -15.82
CA GLU A 67 -13.77 11.49 -17.10
C GLU A 67 -12.78 11.87 -18.19
N GLU A 68 -13.04 11.42 -19.45
CA GLU A 68 -12.15 11.71 -20.57
C GLU A 68 -11.90 13.19 -20.81
N GLN A 69 -12.85 14.04 -20.43
CA GLN A 69 -12.79 15.48 -20.69
C GLN A 69 -12.26 16.30 -19.52
N ARG A 70 -11.95 15.66 -18.38
CA ARG A 70 -11.40 16.36 -17.21
C ARG A 70 -9.90 16.15 -17.11
N ALA A 71 -9.21 17.16 -16.60
CA ALA A 71 -7.79 17.04 -16.29
C ALA A 71 -7.58 15.90 -15.28
N ALA A 72 -6.52 15.11 -15.50
CA ALA A 72 -6.15 14.05 -14.57
C ALA A 72 -5.82 14.65 -13.20
N GLN A 73 -6.37 14.03 -12.15
CA GLN A 73 -6.06 14.42 -10.78
C GLN A 73 -4.86 13.62 -10.27
N ARG A 74 -3.94 14.30 -9.60
CA ARG A 74 -2.78 13.68 -9.00
C ARG A 74 -2.98 13.59 -7.49
N HIS A 75 -2.76 12.40 -6.95
CA HIS A 75 -2.88 12.14 -5.52
C HIS A 75 -1.53 11.73 -4.96
N SER A 76 -1.01 12.50 -4.01
CA SER A 76 0.26 12.19 -3.35
C SER A 76 0.05 11.13 -2.28
N HIS A 77 0.99 10.18 -2.25
CA HIS A 77 1.07 9.14 -1.23
C HIS A 77 2.47 9.21 -0.63
N TYR A 78 2.58 9.20 0.69
CA TYR A 78 3.89 9.23 1.33
C TYR A 78 3.85 8.53 2.68
N GLY A 79 5.04 8.21 3.17
CA GLY A 79 5.19 7.56 4.45
C GLY A 79 6.59 7.05 4.69
N ARG A 80 6.68 6.06 5.56
CA ARG A 80 7.95 5.42 5.93
C ARG A 80 7.71 3.94 6.19
N PHE A 81 8.74 3.13 5.98
CA PHE A 81 8.68 1.71 6.27
C PHE A 81 8.87 1.46 7.76
N LEU A 82 7.97 0.67 8.34
CA LEU A 82 8.01 0.30 9.75
C LEU A 82 8.66 -1.06 9.98
N ASN A 83 8.38 -2.01 9.09
CA ASN A 83 8.93 -3.35 9.19
C ASN A 83 9.00 -4.00 7.81
N LEU A 84 10.08 -4.71 7.56
CA LEU A 84 10.30 -5.45 6.32
C LEU A 84 10.90 -6.81 6.65
N GLU A 85 10.22 -7.88 6.22
CA GLU A 85 10.74 -9.24 6.27
C GLU A 85 10.69 -9.79 4.85
N ARG A 86 11.84 -10.09 4.30
CA ARG A 86 11.99 -10.47 2.91
C ARG A 86 10.98 -11.55 2.50
N ASP A 87 10.24 -11.27 1.42
CA ASP A 87 9.24 -12.14 0.80
C ASP A 87 8.08 -12.54 1.73
N ARG A 88 7.92 -11.88 2.87
CA ARG A 88 6.93 -12.24 3.87
C ARG A 88 6.11 -11.09 4.40
N LEU A 89 6.72 -9.93 4.62
CA LEU A 89 6.06 -8.82 5.31
C LEU A 89 6.54 -7.48 4.81
N VAL A 90 5.59 -6.61 4.49
CA VAL A 90 5.83 -5.19 4.25
C VAL A 90 4.88 -4.42 5.14
N GLU A 91 5.41 -3.58 6.02
CA GLU A 91 4.59 -2.70 6.85
C GLU A 91 5.10 -1.27 6.71
N LEU A 92 4.21 -0.37 6.32
CA LEU A 92 4.56 1.01 6.03
C LEU A 92 3.43 1.93 6.45
N THR A 93 3.79 3.17 6.82
CA THR A 93 2.76 4.18 7.04
C THR A 93 2.21 4.62 5.68
N TRP A 94 0.98 5.14 5.70
CA TRP A 94 0.27 5.47 4.46
C TRP A 94 -0.51 6.75 4.69
N VAL A 95 -0.03 7.84 4.11
CA VAL A 95 -0.64 9.16 4.28
C VAL A 95 -1.04 9.69 2.92
N THR A 96 -2.27 10.09 2.79
CA THR A 96 -2.79 10.74 1.59
C THR A 96 -3.59 11.97 1.99
N GLY A 97 -4.07 12.72 1.00
CA GLY A 97 -4.76 13.96 1.23
C GLY A 97 -6.23 13.80 1.60
N LYS A 98 -6.97 14.87 1.35
CA LYS A 98 -8.36 15.09 1.73
C LYS A 98 -9.32 13.98 1.26
N GLU A 99 -9.05 13.38 0.10
CA GLU A 99 -9.90 12.35 -0.49
C GLU A 99 -9.46 10.93 -0.12
N GLY A 100 -8.48 10.80 0.75
CA GLY A 100 -7.94 9.51 1.19
C GLY A 100 -7.92 9.40 2.70
N THR A 101 -6.72 9.40 3.28
CA THR A 101 -6.56 9.27 4.74
C THR A 101 -6.80 10.57 5.50
N LYS A 102 -7.06 11.67 4.79
CA LYS A 102 -7.32 13.00 5.37
C LYS A 102 -6.15 13.50 6.23
N GLY A 103 -4.93 13.14 5.85
CA GLY A 103 -3.72 13.52 6.56
C GLY A 103 -3.38 12.65 7.77
N ALA A 104 -4.20 11.65 8.08
CA ALA A 104 -3.89 10.73 9.17
C ALA A 104 -2.74 9.79 8.77
N GLU A 105 -1.82 9.56 9.70
CA GLU A 105 -0.77 8.57 9.51
C GLU A 105 -1.33 7.18 9.77
N THR A 106 -1.82 6.53 8.70
CA THR A 106 -2.34 5.17 8.76
C THR A 106 -1.22 4.17 8.51
N VAL A 107 -1.48 2.90 8.75
CA VAL A 107 -0.51 1.83 8.51
C VAL A 107 -1.11 0.77 7.60
N VAL A 108 -0.38 0.41 6.56
CA VAL A 108 -0.69 -0.71 5.68
C VAL A 108 0.28 -1.84 6.02
N THR A 109 -0.26 -3.01 6.35
CA THR A 109 0.53 -4.22 6.62
C THR A 109 0.17 -5.27 5.58
N VAL A 110 1.16 -5.71 4.82
CA VAL A 110 0.99 -6.74 3.79
C VAL A 110 1.73 -7.99 4.23
N GLU A 111 0.99 -9.06 4.45
CA GLU A 111 1.53 -10.37 4.82
C GLU A 111 1.42 -11.30 3.62
N LEU A 112 2.53 -11.95 3.29
CA LEU A 112 2.67 -12.83 2.15
C LEU A 112 2.99 -14.24 2.63
N ALA A 113 2.17 -15.20 2.22
CA ALA A 113 2.40 -16.62 2.53
C ALA A 113 2.32 -17.44 1.24
N PRO A 114 3.25 -18.38 1.02
CA PRO A 114 3.16 -19.26 -0.15
C PRO A 114 1.82 -19.99 -0.20
N HIS A 115 1.22 -20.08 -1.40
CA HIS A 115 -0.02 -20.78 -1.64
C HIS A 115 0.04 -21.43 -3.02
N GLY A 116 0.35 -22.74 -3.07
CA GLY A 116 0.64 -23.39 -4.34
C GLY A 116 1.82 -22.70 -5.02
N ASP A 117 1.65 -22.35 -6.29
CA ASP A 117 2.65 -21.58 -7.04
C ASP A 117 2.54 -20.08 -6.85
N GLY A 118 1.53 -19.63 -6.12
CA GLY A 118 1.26 -18.22 -5.87
C GLY A 118 1.41 -17.83 -4.41
N THR A 119 0.58 -16.89 -4.00
CA THR A 119 0.67 -16.27 -2.67
C THR A 119 -0.71 -16.04 -2.10
N HIS A 120 -0.91 -16.36 -0.83
CA HIS A 120 -2.02 -15.82 -0.05
C HIS A 120 -1.55 -14.48 0.52
N LEU A 121 -2.18 -13.40 0.07
CA LEU A 121 -1.88 -12.04 0.49
C LEU A 121 -2.96 -11.56 1.45
N ARG A 122 -2.55 -11.05 2.60
CA ARG A 122 -3.45 -10.40 3.56
C ARG A 122 -2.98 -8.96 3.77
N LEU A 123 -3.85 -8.02 3.47
CA LEU A 123 -3.62 -6.60 3.66
C LEU A 123 -4.47 -6.09 4.80
N THR A 124 -3.82 -5.49 5.79
CA THR A 124 -4.50 -4.79 6.89
C THR A 124 -4.18 -3.31 6.77
N HIS A 125 -5.19 -2.45 6.79
CA HIS A 125 -5.01 -1.01 6.76
C HIS A 125 -5.71 -0.43 7.99
N ALA A 126 -4.96 0.21 8.86
CA ALA A 126 -5.43 0.64 10.18
C ALA A 126 -5.09 2.10 10.46
N GLY A 127 -5.81 2.68 11.41
CA GLY A 127 -5.54 4.04 11.87
C GLY A 127 -6.27 5.12 11.09
N PHE A 128 -7.40 4.79 10.47
CA PHE A 128 -8.18 5.77 9.71
C PHE A 128 -8.77 6.85 10.62
N TYR A 129 -8.86 8.05 10.07
CA TYR A 129 -9.44 9.21 10.72
C TYR A 129 -10.93 8.99 11.09
N ASP A 130 -11.68 8.38 10.19
CA ASP A 130 -13.11 8.11 10.36
C ASP A 130 -13.54 6.87 9.58
N ALA A 131 -14.80 6.47 9.77
CA ALA A 131 -15.38 5.32 9.08
C ALA A 131 -15.49 5.56 7.57
N GLU A 132 -15.73 6.78 7.13
CA GLU A 132 -15.82 7.11 5.70
C GLU A 132 -14.52 6.82 4.98
N SER A 133 -13.38 7.26 5.52
CA SER A 133 -12.05 6.96 4.98
C SER A 133 -11.80 5.45 4.91
N ARG A 134 -12.13 4.73 6.00
CA ARG A 134 -12.01 3.28 6.06
C ARG A 134 -12.86 2.62 4.96
N ASP A 135 -14.10 3.02 4.81
CA ASP A 135 -15.02 2.40 3.86
C ASP A 135 -14.59 2.65 2.41
N GLN A 136 -14.09 3.83 2.09
CA GLN A 136 -13.54 4.14 0.77
C GLN A 136 -12.36 3.21 0.43
N HIS A 137 -11.45 3.00 1.36
CA HIS A 137 -10.31 2.11 1.16
C HIS A 137 -10.73 0.65 1.12
N GLN A 138 -11.77 0.26 1.87
CA GLN A 138 -12.33 -1.09 1.83
C GLN A 138 -12.82 -1.43 0.42
N GLN A 139 -13.34 -0.45 -0.31
CA GLN A 139 -13.79 -0.63 -1.70
C GLN A 139 -12.63 -0.55 -2.69
N ALA A 140 -11.63 0.26 -2.40
CA ALA A 140 -10.52 0.51 -3.33
C ALA A 140 -9.47 -0.59 -3.32
N TRP A 141 -9.14 -1.16 -2.17
CA TRP A 141 -8.07 -2.16 -2.07
C TRP A 141 -8.31 -3.42 -2.90
N PRO A 142 -9.52 -4.01 -2.95
CA PRO A 142 -9.75 -5.16 -3.83
C PRO A 142 -9.44 -4.87 -5.30
N ILE A 143 -9.78 -3.68 -5.77
CA ILE A 143 -9.49 -3.25 -7.14
C ILE A 143 -7.98 -3.09 -7.35
N ALA A 144 -7.29 -2.48 -6.39
CA ALA A 144 -5.84 -2.30 -6.45
C ALA A 144 -5.11 -3.64 -6.45
N LEU A 145 -5.54 -4.59 -5.61
CA LEU A 145 -4.92 -5.92 -5.55
C LEU A 145 -5.20 -6.75 -6.80
N GLU A 146 -6.37 -6.61 -7.40
CA GLU A 146 -6.66 -7.24 -8.69
C GLU A 146 -5.71 -6.70 -9.77
N HIS A 147 -5.48 -5.39 -9.77
CA HIS A 147 -4.54 -4.77 -10.71
C HIS A 147 -3.10 -5.27 -10.47
N LEU A 148 -2.70 -5.37 -9.21
CA LEU A 148 -1.41 -5.94 -8.84
C LEU A 148 -1.27 -7.37 -9.39
N ASP A 149 -2.30 -8.20 -9.23
CA ASP A 149 -2.30 -9.57 -9.72
C ASP A 149 -2.13 -9.61 -11.25
N GLN A 150 -2.87 -8.77 -11.97
CA GLN A 150 -2.77 -8.68 -13.43
C GLN A 150 -1.36 -8.28 -13.88
N LYS A 151 -0.71 -7.39 -13.15
CA LYS A 151 0.63 -6.88 -13.52
C LYS A 151 1.76 -7.80 -13.11
N THR A 152 1.53 -8.76 -12.22
CA THR A 152 2.60 -9.63 -11.69
C THR A 152 2.45 -11.10 -12.07
N LYS A 153 1.29 -11.53 -12.54
CA LYS A 153 0.97 -12.96 -12.75
C LYS A 153 1.91 -13.67 -13.73
N ASP A 154 2.53 -12.91 -14.63
CA ASP A 154 3.45 -13.46 -15.63
C ASP A 154 4.93 -13.12 -15.35
N ALA A 155 5.19 -12.65 -14.15
CA ALA A 155 6.55 -12.25 -13.76
C ALA A 155 7.40 -13.43 -13.30
#